data_c94e483d98c64889c20dd1d9664e4989
#
_entry.id   c94e483d98c64889c20dd1d9664e4989
#
_cell.length_a   1.000
_cell.length_b   1.000
_cell.length_c   1.000
_cell.angle_alpha   90.00
_cell.angle_beta   90.00
_cell.angle_gamma   90.00
#
_symmetry.space_group_name_H-M   'P 1'
#
loop_
_entity.id
_entity.type
_entity.pdbx_description
1 polymer ?
#
loop_
_entity_poly.entity_id
_entity_poly.type
_entity_poly.pdbx_seq_one_letter_code
_entity_poly.pdbx_strand_id
1 'polypeptide(L)'
;MEVGILTFSRVHNYGAILQCYALYESLKNLGHNVKIIEYKQPFLEASSRPFIFKAFINKLTHPRSFLRYIKQYKSRVISEKQYNTFKSLYLDCTKPCDSKHIPPNFDLYIIGSDQVWGTNCTNGIDKVYLGFFKRKSNSKLASYAISSNLESINILGASLIQNSLANFNHLSFRESIISEKLSTFTKKRIDTHLDPTLIAVSYTHLRAHET
;
A
#
# COMPACT_ATOMS: atom_id res chain seq x y z
N MET A 1 -18.31 -5.67 9.49
CA MET A 1 -18.05 -6.08 8.10
C MET A 1 -16.67 -6.68 8.03
N GLU A 2 -16.46 -7.64 7.12
CA GLU A 2 -15.13 -8.14 6.75
C GLU A 2 -14.46 -7.15 5.80
N VAL A 3 -13.35 -6.53 6.20
CA VAL A 3 -12.67 -5.49 5.43
C VAL A 3 -11.26 -5.94 5.07
N GLY A 4 -10.91 -5.87 3.79
CA GLY A 4 -9.57 -6.15 3.29
C GLY A 4 -8.86 -4.88 2.83
N ILE A 5 -7.67 -4.60 3.36
CA ILE A 5 -6.85 -3.45 2.96
C ILE A 5 -5.76 -3.89 1.98
N LEU A 6 -5.69 -3.26 0.82
CA LEU A 6 -4.66 -3.40 -0.20
C LEU A 6 -3.79 -2.15 -0.25
N THR A 7 -2.57 -2.24 0.30
CA THR A 7 -1.58 -1.16 0.32
C THR A 7 -0.17 -1.73 0.24
N PHE A 8 0.85 -0.89 0.30
CA PHE A 8 2.25 -1.32 0.35
C PHE A 8 2.65 -1.90 1.72
N SER A 9 2.03 -3.02 2.10
CA SER A 9 2.27 -3.71 3.38
C SER A 9 3.51 -4.60 3.39
N ARG A 10 4.18 -4.79 2.26
CA ARG A 10 5.34 -5.69 2.11
C ARG A 10 6.64 -4.95 1.76
N VAL A 11 6.62 -3.63 1.81
CA VAL A 11 7.81 -2.79 1.57
C VAL A 11 8.46 -2.47 2.91
N HIS A 12 9.78 -2.63 3.01
CA HIS A 12 10.53 -2.26 4.21
C HIS A 12 10.70 -0.73 4.29
N ASN A 13 9.58 -0.04 4.46
CA ASN A 13 9.49 1.42 4.60
C ASN A 13 8.62 1.74 5.82
N TYR A 14 9.17 2.49 6.77
CA TYR A 14 8.46 2.85 8.01
C TYR A 14 7.20 3.68 7.74
N GLY A 15 7.24 4.61 6.78
CA GLY A 15 6.06 5.37 6.39
C GLY A 15 4.93 4.48 5.85
N ALA A 16 5.29 3.52 4.98
CA ALA A 16 4.33 2.59 4.40
C ALA A 16 3.66 1.69 5.45
N ILE A 17 4.41 1.20 6.45
CA ILE A 17 3.82 0.35 7.49
C ILE A 17 3.01 1.17 8.50
N LEU A 18 3.43 2.37 8.84
CA LEU A 18 2.72 3.22 9.80
C LEU A 18 1.38 3.72 9.24
N GLN A 19 1.32 4.12 7.96
CA GLN A 19 0.05 4.47 7.34
C GLN A 19 -0.89 3.25 7.21
N CYS A 20 -0.33 2.07 6.92
CA CYS A 20 -1.09 0.82 6.88
C CYS A 20 -1.69 0.50 8.26
N TYR A 21 -0.89 0.58 9.32
CA TYR A 21 -1.31 0.38 10.70
C TYR A 21 -2.38 1.40 11.12
N ALA A 22 -2.19 2.67 10.82
CA ALA A 22 -3.13 3.73 11.17
C ALA A 22 -4.50 3.51 10.52
N LEU A 23 -4.55 3.15 9.24
CA LEU A 23 -5.80 2.82 8.56
C LEU A 23 -6.44 1.55 9.14
N TYR A 24 -5.65 0.51 9.41
CA TYR A 24 -6.09 -0.73 10.02
C TYR A 24 -6.74 -0.48 11.39
N GLU A 25 -6.06 0.22 12.30
CA GLU A 25 -6.58 0.51 13.64
C GLU A 25 -7.82 1.43 13.59
N SER A 26 -7.84 2.41 12.69
CA SER A 26 -9.01 3.28 12.53
C SER A 26 -10.27 2.50 12.17
N LEU A 27 -10.15 1.52 11.26
CA LEU A 27 -11.27 0.67 10.84
C LEU A 27 -11.66 -0.33 11.93
N LYS A 28 -10.70 -0.87 12.69
CA LYS A 28 -10.99 -1.73 13.86
C LYS A 28 -11.74 -0.97 14.95
N ASN A 29 -11.35 0.26 15.23
CA ASN A 29 -12.02 1.13 16.21
C ASN A 29 -13.46 1.46 15.79
N LEU A 30 -13.78 1.41 14.50
CA LEU A 30 -15.13 1.51 13.96
C LEU A 30 -15.94 0.17 14.06
N GLY A 31 -15.36 -0.87 14.65
CA GLY A 31 -16.04 -2.16 14.87
C GLY A 31 -16.00 -3.11 13.67
N HIS A 32 -15.03 -2.94 12.75
CA HIS A 32 -14.89 -3.83 11.60
C HIS A 32 -13.89 -4.95 11.88
N ASN A 33 -14.08 -6.11 11.24
CA ASN A 33 -13.07 -7.16 11.18
C ASN A 33 -12.14 -6.87 9.98
N VAL A 34 -10.90 -6.47 10.28
CA VAL A 34 -9.99 -5.92 9.27
C VAL A 34 -8.80 -6.83 9.07
N LYS A 35 -8.42 -7.07 7.81
CA LYS A 35 -7.19 -7.77 7.45
C LYS A 35 -6.41 -7.02 6.39
N ILE A 36 -5.09 -7.05 6.53
CA ILE A 36 -4.19 -6.59 5.48
C ILE A 36 -4.03 -7.70 4.45
N ILE A 37 -4.33 -7.40 3.18
CA ILE A 37 -4.14 -8.33 2.08
C ILE A 37 -2.66 -8.31 1.68
N GLU A 38 -1.95 -9.40 1.96
CA GLU A 38 -0.53 -9.57 1.70
C GLU A 38 -0.23 -9.80 0.21
N TYR A 39 -0.54 -8.80 -0.61
CA TYR A 39 -0.31 -8.84 -2.04
C TYR A 39 1.19 -8.75 -2.37
N LYS A 40 1.71 -9.75 -3.09
CA LYS A 40 3.08 -9.81 -3.59
C LYS A 40 3.18 -9.04 -4.90
N GLN A 41 3.36 -7.72 -4.82
CA GLN A 41 3.66 -6.92 -5.99
C GLN A 41 5.07 -7.28 -6.50
N PRO A 42 5.22 -7.72 -7.76
CA PRO A 42 6.47 -8.36 -8.22
C PRO A 42 7.73 -7.49 -8.09
N PHE A 43 7.64 -6.20 -8.42
CA PHE A 43 8.76 -5.28 -8.35
C PHE A 43 9.15 -4.96 -6.90
N LEU A 44 8.16 -4.73 -6.03
CA LEU A 44 8.40 -4.42 -4.62
C LEU A 44 8.98 -5.63 -3.88
N GLU A 45 8.52 -6.84 -4.18
CA GLU A 45 9.09 -8.08 -3.67
C GLU A 45 10.56 -8.24 -4.07
N ALA A 46 10.89 -7.98 -5.33
CA ALA A 46 12.25 -8.07 -5.82
C ALA A 46 13.17 -7.01 -5.17
N SER A 47 12.67 -5.79 -4.97
CA SER A 47 13.44 -4.68 -4.37
C SER A 47 13.63 -4.83 -2.85
N SER A 48 12.72 -5.53 -2.17
CA SER A 48 12.75 -5.71 -0.72
C SER A 48 13.68 -6.85 -0.27
N ARG A 49 14.15 -7.70 -1.18
CA ARG A 49 15.04 -8.82 -0.83
C ARG A 49 16.39 -8.31 -0.31
N PRO A 50 16.86 -8.77 0.85
CA PRO A 50 18.12 -8.29 1.45
C PRO A 50 19.36 -8.70 0.66
N PHE A 51 19.27 -9.79 -0.12
CA PHE A 51 20.38 -10.36 -0.86
C PHE A 51 20.12 -10.36 -2.37
N ILE A 52 20.94 -9.61 -3.12
CA ILE A 52 20.99 -9.66 -4.57
C ILE A 52 22.32 -10.31 -4.96
N PHE A 53 22.29 -11.58 -5.31
CA PHE A 53 23.47 -12.38 -5.66
C PHE A 53 24.36 -11.71 -6.74
N LYS A 54 23.72 -11.10 -7.74
CA LYS A 54 24.44 -10.35 -8.80
C LYS A 54 25.21 -9.13 -8.27
N ALA A 55 24.64 -8.43 -7.26
CA ALA A 55 25.32 -7.31 -6.62
C ALA A 55 26.46 -7.76 -5.70
N PHE A 56 26.37 -8.95 -5.12
CA PHE A 56 27.42 -9.56 -4.32
C PHE A 56 28.65 -9.90 -5.19
N ILE A 57 28.45 -10.58 -6.32
CA ILE A 57 29.54 -10.96 -7.24
C ILE A 57 30.26 -9.71 -7.76
N ASN A 58 29.55 -8.68 -8.20
CA ASN A 58 30.13 -7.45 -8.73
C ASN A 58 30.93 -6.64 -7.68
N LYS A 59 30.74 -6.89 -6.38
CA LYS A 59 31.43 -6.18 -5.29
C LYS A 59 32.60 -6.97 -4.69
N LEU A 60 32.73 -8.25 -5.00
CA LEU A 60 33.86 -9.07 -4.55
C LEU A 60 35.22 -8.56 -5.05
N THR A 61 35.26 -7.87 -6.19
CA THR A 61 36.50 -7.32 -6.77
C THR A 61 36.97 -6.02 -6.11
N HIS A 62 36.14 -5.41 -5.23
CA HIS A 62 36.47 -4.13 -4.58
C HIS A 62 36.27 -4.21 -3.05
N PRO A 63 37.35 -4.36 -2.25
CA PRO A 63 37.24 -4.63 -0.79
C PRO A 63 36.47 -3.55 0.00
N ARG A 64 36.61 -2.26 -0.34
CA ARG A 64 35.88 -1.18 0.33
C ARG A 64 34.36 -1.23 0.05
N SER A 65 33.98 -1.57 -1.18
CA SER A 65 32.58 -1.70 -1.56
C SER A 65 31.95 -2.97 -0.97
N PHE A 66 32.73 -4.03 -0.79
CA PHE A 66 32.33 -5.26 -0.13
C PHE A 66 32.03 -5.06 1.35
N LEU A 67 32.90 -4.38 2.10
CA LEU A 67 32.66 -4.03 3.53
C LEU A 67 31.41 -3.17 3.70
N ARG A 68 31.22 -2.17 2.84
CA ARG A 68 29.99 -1.36 2.83
C ARG A 68 28.76 -2.21 2.54
N TYR A 69 28.85 -3.15 1.63
CA TYR A 69 27.76 -4.06 1.30
C TYR A 69 27.39 -4.97 2.49
N ILE A 70 28.37 -5.54 3.19
CA ILE A 70 28.13 -6.37 4.39
C ILE A 70 27.45 -5.55 5.49
N LYS A 71 27.90 -4.31 5.73
CA LYS A 71 27.29 -3.42 6.72
C LYS A 71 25.83 -3.10 6.34
N GLN A 72 25.57 -2.78 5.09
CA GLN A 72 24.21 -2.54 4.58
C GLN A 72 23.33 -3.79 4.64
N TYR A 73 23.89 -4.95 4.34
CA TYR A 73 23.18 -6.23 4.43
C TYR A 73 22.72 -6.53 5.86
N LYS A 74 23.62 -6.42 6.85
CA LYS A 74 23.28 -6.58 8.27
C LYS A 74 22.18 -5.63 8.71
N SER A 75 22.29 -4.36 8.34
CA SER A 75 21.26 -3.36 8.66
C SER A 75 19.91 -3.72 8.04
N ARG A 76 19.87 -4.17 6.77
CA ARG A 76 18.65 -4.62 6.10
C ARG A 76 18.00 -5.82 6.78
N VAL A 77 18.80 -6.83 7.15
CA VAL A 77 18.30 -8.03 7.86
C VAL A 77 17.69 -7.66 9.21
N ILE A 78 18.33 -6.76 9.97
CA ILE A 78 17.80 -6.27 11.24
C ILE A 78 16.48 -5.51 11.02
N SER A 79 16.44 -4.59 10.05
CA SER A 79 15.24 -3.84 9.72
C SER A 79 14.10 -4.76 9.25
N GLU A 80 14.40 -5.77 8.44
CA GLU A 80 13.42 -6.77 8.01
C GLU A 80 12.83 -7.54 9.20
N LYS A 81 13.68 -7.97 10.12
CA LYS A 81 13.22 -8.65 11.35
C LYS A 81 12.33 -7.75 12.18
N GLN A 82 12.72 -6.50 12.43
CA GLN A 82 11.91 -5.52 13.17
C GLN A 82 10.56 -5.26 12.49
N TYR A 83 10.58 -5.10 11.17
CA TYR A 83 9.39 -4.88 10.36
C TYR A 83 8.42 -6.08 10.45
N ASN A 84 8.93 -7.30 10.28
CA ASN A 84 8.13 -8.52 10.38
C ASN A 84 7.59 -8.73 11.81
N THR A 85 8.39 -8.40 12.83
CA THR A 85 7.94 -8.43 14.24
C THR A 85 6.80 -7.43 14.45
N PHE A 86 6.93 -6.19 14.00
CA PHE A 86 5.86 -5.21 14.09
C PHE A 86 4.57 -5.70 13.42
N LYS A 87 4.68 -6.21 12.19
CA LYS A 87 3.52 -6.76 11.47
C LYS A 87 2.84 -7.88 12.25
N SER A 88 3.60 -8.83 12.77
CA SER A 88 3.05 -9.98 13.49
C SER A 88 2.39 -9.62 14.82
N LEU A 89 2.81 -8.52 15.45
CA LEU A 89 2.24 -8.05 16.72
C LEU A 89 1.00 -7.17 16.54
N TYR A 90 0.95 -6.36 15.47
CA TYR A 90 -0.03 -5.29 15.35
C TYR A 90 -0.98 -5.41 14.16
N LEU A 91 -0.74 -6.28 13.20
CA LEU A 91 -1.57 -6.40 11.99
C LEU A 91 -2.08 -7.84 11.82
N ASP A 92 -3.37 -8.00 11.60
CA ASP A 92 -3.92 -9.26 11.09
C ASP A 92 -3.80 -9.28 9.56
N CYS A 93 -2.98 -10.19 9.07
CA CYS A 93 -2.63 -10.29 7.65
C CYS A 93 -3.18 -11.58 7.04
N THR A 94 -3.57 -11.52 5.77
CA THR A 94 -3.89 -12.73 5.01
C THR A 94 -2.62 -13.55 4.72
N LYS A 95 -2.78 -14.77 4.22
CA LYS A 95 -1.66 -15.47 3.58
C LYS A 95 -1.18 -14.65 2.37
N PRO A 96 0.14 -14.65 2.09
CA PRO A 96 0.70 -13.98 0.91
C PRO A 96 0.06 -14.48 -0.38
N CYS A 97 -0.39 -13.56 -1.23
CA CYS A 97 -1.08 -13.84 -2.48
C CYS A 97 -0.50 -13.07 -3.67
N ASP A 98 -0.74 -13.55 -4.87
CA ASP A 98 -0.43 -12.86 -6.14
C ASP A 98 -1.68 -12.18 -6.71
N SER A 99 -1.55 -11.56 -7.89
CA SER A 99 -2.65 -10.85 -8.57
C SER A 99 -3.85 -11.73 -8.95
N LYS A 100 -3.65 -13.04 -9.09
CA LYS A 100 -4.71 -14.00 -9.46
C LYS A 100 -5.45 -14.56 -8.24
N HIS A 101 -4.82 -14.50 -7.06
CA HIS A 101 -5.26 -15.16 -5.83
C HIS A 101 -5.58 -14.18 -4.71
N ILE A 102 -5.99 -12.94 -5.04
CA ILE A 102 -6.52 -12.01 -4.02
C ILE A 102 -7.71 -12.67 -3.32
N PRO A 103 -7.73 -12.74 -1.97
CA PRO A 103 -8.83 -13.39 -1.24
C PRO A 103 -10.19 -12.74 -1.58
N PRO A 104 -11.20 -13.51 -2.04
CA PRO A 104 -12.45 -12.93 -2.57
C PRO A 104 -13.55 -12.70 -1.52
N ASN A 105 -13.27 -12.91 -0.22
CA ASN A 105 -14.29 -13.07 0.84
C ASN A 105 -14.51 -11.83 1.70
N PHE A 106 -13.97 -10.68 1.34
CA PHE A 106 -14.26 -9.44 2.05
C PHE A 106 -15.55 -8.77 1.54
N ASP A 107 -16.26 -8.11 2.44
CA ASP A 107 -17.44 -7.31 2.11
C ASP A 107 -17.02 -5.96 1.51
N LEU A 108 -15.89 -5.43 1.98
CA LEU A 108 -15.29 -4.19 1.53
C LEU A 108 -13.79 -4.37 1.30
N TYR A 109 -13.32 -3.93 0.15
CA TYR A 109 -11.91 -3.77 -0.15
C TYR A 109 -11.57 -2.29 -0.10
N ILE A 110 -10.51 -1.93 0.59
CA ILE A 110 -9.98 -0.57 0.62
C ILE A 110 -8.58 -0.58 -0.02
N ILE A 111 -8.41 0.18 -1.08
CA ILE A 111 -7.12 0.39 -1.74
C ILE A 111 -6.53 1.73 -1.28
N GLY A 112 -5.30 1.69 -0.84
CA GLY A 112 -4.59 2.84 -0.27
C GLY A 112 -4.39 2.64 1.24
N SER A 113 -3.88 3.58 1.99
CA SER A 113 -3.30 4.85 1.53
C SER A 113 -1.89 4.54 0.99
N ASP A 114 -1.18 5.30 0.34
CA ASP A 114 0.18 5.20 -0.19
C ASP A 114 0.20 5.43 -1.72
N GLN A 115 1.39 5.49 -2.32
CA GLN A 115 1.58 5.75 -3.75
C GLN A 115 1.26 4.53 -4.64
N VAL A 116 0.13 3.85 -4.33
CA VAL A 116 -0.27 2.63 -5.03
C VAL A 116 -0.67 2.87 -6.50
N TRP A 117 -0.95 4.11 -6.89
CA TRP A 117 -1.13 4.54 -8.29
C TRP A 117 0.12 5.23 -8.85
N GLY A 118 1.25 5.19 -8.15
CA GLY A 118 2.53 5.71 -8.62
C GLY A 118 3.25 4.68 -9.49
N THR A 119 3.29 4.88 -10.81
CA THR A 119 3.93 3.95 -11.75
C THR A 119 5.42 3.79 -11.50
N ASN A 120 6.08 4.79 -10.93
CA ASN A 120 7.48 4.72 -10.51
C ASN A 120 7.68 3.78 -9.32
N CYS A 121 6.69 3.69 -8.41
CA CYS A 121 6.76 2.83 -7.23
C CYS A 121 6.50 1.36 -7.57
N THR A 122 5.67 1.09 -8.57
CA THR A 122 5.27 -0.27 -8.98
C THR A 122 6.01 -0.77 -10.22
N ASN A 123 6.92 0.04 -10.77
CA ASN A 123 7.62 -0.20 -12.03
C ASN A 123 6.64 -0.45 -13.19
N GLY A 124 5.71 0.47 -13.37
CA GLY A 124 4.67 0.41 -14.37
C GLY A 124 3.26 0.28 -13.78
N ILE A 125 2.33 -0.20 -14.59
CA ILE A 125 0.90 -0.28 -14.23
C ILE A 125 0.63 -1.55 -13.45
N ASP A 126 0.14 -1.42 -12.21
CA ASP A 126 -0.36 -2.55 -11.44
C ASP A 126 -1.90 -2.56 -11.39
N LYS A 127 -2.48 -3.52 -12.10
CA LYS A 127 -3.94 -3.66 -12.23
C LYS A 127 -4.64 -4.00 -10.92
N VAL A 128 -3.96 -4.61 -9.94
CA VAL A 128 -4.55 -4.93 -8.63
C VAL A 128 -4.89 -3.65 -7.88
N TYR A 129 -3.96 -2.70 -7.83
CA TYR A 129 -4.20 -1.40 -7.18
C TYR A 129 -5.18 -0.50 -7.96
N LEU A 130 -5.46 -0.82 -9.22
CA LEU A 130 -6.51 -0.18 -10.01
C LEU A 130 -7.90 -0.85 -9.83
N GLY A 131 -8.01 -1.84 -8.94
CA GLY A 131 -9.27 -2.52 -8.65
C GLY A 131 -9.64 -3.66 -9.60
N PHE A 132 -8.69 -4.11 -10.45
CA PHE A 132 -8.92 -5.21 -11.38
C PHE A 132 -8.47 -6.55 -10.78
N PHE A 133 -9.28 -7.09 -9.89
CA PHE A 133 -9.12 -8.43 -9.32
C PHE A 133 -10.47 -9.08 -9.04
N LYS A 134 -10.48 -10.40 -8.89
CA LYS A 134 -11.70 -11.17 -8.62
C LYS A 134 -12.16 -10.93 -7.17
N ARG A 135 -13.43 -10.60 -6.99
CA ARG A 135 -14.10 -10.43 -5.69
C ARG A 135 -15.55 -10.93 -5.76
N LYS A 136 -16.24 -11.05 -4.62
CA LYS A 136 -17.68 -11.37 -4.59
C LYS A 136 -18.46 -10.28 -5.32
N SER A 137 -19.58 -10.67 -5.94
CA SER A 137 -20.43 -9.74 -6.69
C SER A 137 -21.04 -8.62 -5.84
N ASN A 138 -21.31 -8.88 -4.56
CA ASN A 138 -21.87 -7.93 -3.62
C ASN A 138 -20.81 -7.16 -2.79
N SER A 139 -19.52 -7.45 -2.98
CA SER A 139 -18.47 -6.71 -2.27
C SER A 139 -18.29 -5.30 -2.84
N LYS A 140 -18.00 -4.36 -1.95
CA LYS A 140 -17.69 -2.98 -2.31
C LYS A 140 -16.19 -2.79 -2.46
N LEU A 141 -15.82 -1.80 -3.28
CA LEU A 141 -14.44 -1.35 -3.45
C LEU A 141 -14.37 0.15 -3.18
N ALA A 142 -13.49 0.55 -2.30
CA ALA A 142 -13.23 1.95 -1.99
C ALA A 142 -11.74 2.26 -2.12
N SER A 143 -11.41 3.49 -2.42
CA SER A 143 -10.07 4.02 -2.21
C SER A 143 -10.05 4.91 -0.98
N TYR A 144 -8.93 4.91 -0.24
CA TYR A 144 -8.71 5.83 0.86
C TYR A 144 -7.34 6.51 0.71
N ALA A 145 -7.37 7.83 0.50
CA ALA A 145 -6.18 8.69 0.40
C ALA A 145 -5.07 8.08 -0.50
N ILE A 146 -5.44 7.50 -1.65
CA ILE A 146 -4.45 7.02 -2.63
C ILE A 146 -3.58 8.19 -3.04
N SER A 147 -2.26 7.99 -3.01
CA SER A 147 -1.29 8.95 -3.51
C SER A 147 -0.85 8.60 -4.93
N SER A 148 -0.65 9.62 -5.75
CA SER A 148 -0.13 9.51 -7.11
C SER A 148 0.47 10.84 -7.55
N ASN A 149 1.03 10.89 -8.76
CA ASN A 149 1.48 12.11 -9.41
C ASN A 149 0.91 12.22 -10.84
N LEU A 150 0.96 13.42 -11.40
CA LEU A 150 0.40 13.69 -12.75
C LEU A 150 1.07 12.85 -13.84
N GLU A 151 2.36 12.57 -13.72
CA GLU A 151 3.08 11.73 -14.66
C GLU A 151 2.52 10.30 -14.68
N SER A 152 2.31 9.70 -13.52
CA SER A 152 1.71 8.37 -13.39
C SER A 152 0.28 8.35 -13.96
N ILE A 153 -0.53 9.38 -13.68
CA ILE A 153 -1.88 9.49 -14.24
C ILE A 153 -1.85 9.56 -15.77
N ASN A 154 -0.91 10.31 -16.35
CA ASN A 154 -0.76 10.37 -17.80
C ASN A 154 -0.32 9.02 -18.40
N ILE A 155 0.58 8.28 -17.74
CA ILE A 155 1.03 6.95 -18.16
C ILE A 155 -0.13 5.95 -18.14
N LEU A 156 -1.03 6.02 -17.14
CA LEU A 156 -2.21 5.14 -17.06
C LEU A 156 -3.15 5.32 -18.26
N GLY A 157 -3.29 6.55 -18.76
CA GLY A 157 -4.15 6.88 -19.89
C GLY A 157 -5.64 6.90 -19.57
N ALA A 158 -6.40 7.67 -20.35
CA ALA A 158 -7.81 7.97 -20.07
C ALA A 158 -8.71 6.72 -19.94
N SER A 159 -8.60 5.79 -20.88
CA SER A 159 -9.46 4.59 -20.92
C SER A 159 -9.25 3.70 -19.68
N LEU A 160 -8.00 3.46 -19.28
CA LEU A 160 -7.71 2.64 -18.10
C LEU A 160 -8.18 3.33 -16.82
N ILE A 161 -7.99 4.66 -16.72
CA ILE A 161 -8.47 5.46 -15.60
C ILE A 161 -9.99 5.37 -15.48
N GLN A 162 -10.73 5.64 -16.56
CA GLN A 162 -12.19 5.57 -16.57
C GLN A 162 -12.70 4.19 -16.11
N ASN A 163 -12.13 3.12 -16.65
CA ASN A 163 -12.47 1.75 -16.26
C ASN A 163 -12.15 1.47 -14.80
N SER A 164 -11.00 1.95 -14.31
CA SER A 164 -10.63 1.82 -12.90
C SER A 164 -11.62 2.55 -12.01
N LEU A 165 -11.85 3.85 -12.25
CA LEU A 165 -12.76 4.67 -11.45
C LEU A 165 -14.19 4.10 -11.43
N ALA A 166 -14.63 3.48 -12.54
CA ALA A 166 -15.93 2.80 -12.60
C ALA A 166 -16.07 1.65 -11.60
N ASN A 167 -14.99 0.93 -11.30
CA ASN A 167 -14.98 -0.19 -10.37
C ASN A 167 -15.16 0.22 -8.91
N PHE A 168 -14.80 1.44 -8.54
CA PHE A 168 -14.88 1.90 -7.15
C PHE A 168 -16.27 2.42 -6.79
N ASN A 169 -16.73 2.07 -5.60
CA ASN A 169 -17.95 2.62 -5.00
C ASN A 169 -17.69 4.00 -4.36
N HIS A 170 -16.52 4.18 -3.74
CA HIS A 170 -16.07 5.44 -3.15
C HIS A 170 -14.63 5.72 -3.58
N LEU A 171 -14.35 6.98 -3.87
CA LEU A 171 -13.07 7.43 -4.39
C LEU A 171 -12.49 8.51 -3.49
N SER A 172 -11.26 8.31 -3.07
CA SER A 172 -10.53 9.29 -2.29
C SER A 172 -9.04 9.25 -2.61
N PHE A 173 -8.47 10.42 -2.84
CA PHE A 173 -7.05 10.61 -3.11
C PHE A 173 -6.42 11.55 -2.08
N ARG A 174 -5.10 11.53 -1.96
CA ARG A 174 -4.38 12.37 -1.00
C ARG A 174 -4.14 13.78 -1.53
N GLU A 175 -3.79 13.89 -2.80
CA GLU A 175 -3.47 15.15 -3.45
C GLU A 175 -4.70 15.74 -4.17
N SER A 176 -5.07 17.00 -3.86
CA SER A 176 -6.20 17.69 -4.49
C SER A 176 -6.05 17.79 -6.00
N ILE A 177 -4.82 18.07 -6.48
CA ILE A 177 -4.52 18.15 -7.91
C ILE A 177 -4.81 16.84 -8.66
N ILE A 178 -4.61 15.69 -7.99
CA ILE A 178 -4.93 14.38 -8.57
C ILE A 178 -6.44 14.17 -8.55
N SER A 179 -7.12 14.51 -7.46
CA SER A 179 -8.59 14.44 -7.37
C SER A 179 -9.27 15.29 -8.45
N GLU A 180 -8.80 16.52 -8.65
CA GLU A 180 -9.29 17.43 -9.70
C GLU A 180 -9.06 16.84 -11.10
N LYS A 181 -7.85 16.34 -11.38
CA LYS A 181 -7.53 15.71 -12.66
C LYS A 181 -8.41 14.49 -12.92
N LEU A 182 -8.61 13.63 -11.92
CA LEU A 182 -9.39 12.41 -12.08
C LEU A 182 -10.89 12.69 -12.20
N SER A 183 -11.40 13.77 -11.63
CA SER A 183 -12.80 14.17 -11.76
C SER A 183 -13.19 14.49 -13.21
N THR A 184 -12.25 14.80 -14.08
CA THR A 184 -12.50 14.96 -15.51
C THR A 184 -12.84 13.66 -16.23
N PHE A 185 -12.54 12.49 -15.63
CA PHE A 185 -12.77 11.16 -16.19
C PHE A 185 -14.00 10.44 -15.63
N THR A 186 -14.68 10.99 -14.62
CA THR A 186 -15.84 10.36 -13.99
C THR A 186 -16.87 11.39 -13.50
N LYS A 187 -18.13 10.98 -13.42
CA LYS A 187 -19.18 11.75 -12.74
C LYS A 187 -19.29 11.44 -11.23
N LYS A 188 -18.53 10.46 -10.75
CA LYS A 188 -18.50 10.12 -9.33
C LYS A 188 -17.79 11.20 -8.55
N ARG A 189 -18.25 11.45 -7.33
CA ARG A 189 -17.55 12.32 -6.39
C ARG A 189 -16.20 11.70 -6.03
N ILE A 190 -15.16 12.50 -6.08
CA ILE A 190 -13.81 12.16 -5.61
C ILE A 190 -13.49 13.07 -4.42
N ASP A 191 -13.24 12.47 -3.28
CA ASP A 191 -12.89 13.19 -2.06
C ASP A 191 -11.36 13.32 -1.94
N THR A 192 -10.90 14.32 -1.21
CA THR A 192 -9.49 14.45 -0.82
C THR A 192 -9.37 14.22 0.67
N HIS A 193 -8.58 13.20 1.06
CA HIS A 193 -8.37 12.85 2.45
C HIS A 193 -6.88 12.87 2.81
N LEU A 194 -6.63 13.19 4.07
CA LEU A 194 -5.28 13.17 4.63
C LEU A 194 -4.77 11.74 4.81
N ASP A 195 -3.45 11.62 4.95
CA ASP A 195 -2.80 10.36 5.31
C ASP A 195 -3.38 9.82 6.63
N PRO A 196 -3.69 8.52 6.73
CA PRO A 196 -4.28 7.93 7.93
C PRO A 196 -3.38 8.05 9.17
N THR A 197 -2.07 8.26 9.02
CA THR A 197 -1.18 8.53 10.16
C THR A 197 -1.59 9.77 10.95
N LEU A 198 -2.16 10.78 10.30
CA LEU A 198 -2.65 11.99 10.97
C LEU A 198 -3.90 11.72 11.82
N ILE A 199 -4.71 10.75 11.45
CA ILE A 199 -5.87 10.33 12.25
C ILE A 199 -5.38 9.60 13.51
N ALA A 200 -4.43 8.67 13.36
CA ALA A 200 -3.88 7.90 14.47
C ALA A 200 -3.15 8.77 15.50
N VAL A 201 -2.44 9.81 15.06
CA VAL A 201 -1.76 10.75 15.96
C VAL A 201 -2.75 11.50 16.86
N SER A 202 -3.91 11.90 16.37
CA SER A 202 -4.94 12.56 17.19
C SER A 202 -5.45 11.65 18.32
N TYR A 203 -5.59 10.35 18.08
CA TYR A 203 -6.00 9.39 19.13
C TYR A 203 -4.92 9.15 20.19
N THR A 204 -3.65 9.14 19.82
CA THR A 204 -2.55 8.96 20.80
C THR A 204 -2.37 10.17 21.70
N HIS A 205 -2.54 11.39 21.19
CA HIS A 205 -2.49 12.61 22.00
C HIS A 205 -3.69 12.74 22.95
N LEU A 206 -4.89 12.36 22.53
CA LEU A 206 -6.08 12.37 23.41
C LEU A 206 -5.92 11.39 24.58
N ARG A 207 -5.39 10.17 24.37
CA ARG A 207 -5.13 9.21 25.45
C ARG A 207 -4.01 9.62 26.40
N ALA A 208 -3.03 10.39 25.95
CA ALA A 208 -1.95 10.87 26.83
C ALA A 208 -2.41 11.93 27.83
N HIS A 209 -3.57 12.55 27.63
CA HIS A 209 -4.18 13.51 28.56
C HIS A 209 -5.19 12.87 29.52
N GLU A 210 -5.54 11.59 29.35
CA GLU A 210 -6.48 10.87 30.22
C GLU A 210 -5.78 10.00 31.30
N THR A 211 -4.45 9.99 31.34
CA THR A 211 -3.62 9.33 32.40
C THR A 211 -2.90 10.34 33.25
#